data_0f3587b4fbe3a842a1010a9b8d3c7070
#
_entry.id   0f3587b4fbe3a842a1010a9b8d3c7070
#
_cell.length_a   1.000
_cell.length_b   1.000
_cell.length_c   1.000
_cell.angle_alpha   90.00
_cell.angle_beta   90.00
_cell.angle_gamma   90.00
#
_symmetry.space_group_name_H-M   'P 1'
#
loop_
_entity.id
_entity.type
_entity.pdbx_description
1 polymer ?
#
loop_
_entity_poly.entity_id
_entity_poly.type
_entity_poly.pdbx_seq_one_letter_code
_entity_poly.pdbx_strand_id
1 'polypeptide(L)'
;MAKDGGGCAAAPAPPGGRALPPGPGARRLLRGSAEARAGAMGTAAGAGALRLPGLHGYAVEFSPYCPGRVACAAAQYYGMAGCGTLAVLEQNEAGIVLLRSFDWNDGLFDVTWSESNENMLITCSGDGSLQIWDMAKTKGPLQVYKEHTLEAYSVDWSQTRGEQLVVSGSWDQTAKLWDPAVGKSLCTFKGHEAVIYSTIWSPHIPGCFASASGDQTLRIWDVKTPGVKLVIPAHQAEVLSCDWCKYDENLLVTGAVDCSLKGWDLRNIRQPVFVLLGHTYAIRRVKFSPFHATILASCSYDFTVRFWDFSKPNPLLETVEHHTEFTCGLDLSLHNRGQVVDCAWDELVKIYTPSCLAVPV
;
A
#
# COMPACT_ATOMS: atom_id res chain seq x y z
N MET A 1 19.27 -39.37 9.17
CA MET A 1 18.18 -39.21 8.19
C MET A 1 17.93 -37.71 8.08
N ALA A 2 18.26 -37.15 6.93
CA ALA A 2 18.41 -35.73 6.70
C ALA A 2 17.05 -35.03 6.66
N LYS A 3 16.99 -33.82 7.29
CA LYS A 3 15.89 -32.88 7.14
C LYS A 3 16.20 -32.01 5.93
N ASP A 4 15.41 -32.16 4.86
CA ASP A 4 15.44 -31.25 3.74
C ASP A 4 14.71 -29.96 4.13
N GLY A 5 15.48 -28.93 4.43
CA GLY A 5 15.03 -27.55 4.45
C GLY A 5 15.01 -27.05 3.01
N GLY A 6 13.81 -26.87 2.42
CA GLY A 6 13.64 -26.24 1.11
C GLY A 6 13.92 -24.74 1.21
N GLY A 7 15.18 -24.34 1.12
CA GLY A 7 15.55 -22.96 0.87
C GLY A 7 15.31 -22.64 -0.61
N CYS A 8 14.78 -21.45 -0.91
CA CYS A 8 14.69 -20.92 -2.26
C CYS A 8 16.06 -20.97 -2.92
N ALA A 9 16.28 -21.92 -3.82
CA ALA A 9 17.49 -21.98 -4.62
C ALA A 9 17.40 -20.87 -5.68
N ALA A 10 18.43 -20.03 -5.74
CA ALA A 10 18.56 -18.99 -6.75
C ALA A 10 18.58 -19.61 -8.15
N ALA A 11 17.55 -19.33 -8.95
CA ALA A 11 17.58 -19.61 -10.38
C ALA A 11 18.49 -18.61 -11.06
N PRO A 12 19.23 -19.00 -12.15
CA PRO A 12 20.06 -18.07 -12.89
C PRO A 12 19.20 -17.00 -13.56
N ALA A 13 19.62 -15.74 -13.44
CA ALA A 13 18.96 -14.59 -14.01
C ALA A 13 18.82 -14.70 -15.55
N PRO A 14 17.64 -14.42 -16.12
CA PRO A 14 17.49 -14.28 -17.56
C PRO A 14 18.15 -12.98 -18.03
N PRO A 15 18.70 -12.92 -19.25
CA PRO A 15 19.25 -11.70 -19.83
C PRO A 15 18.09 -10.80 -20.31
N GLY A 16 17.75 -9.80 -19.53
CA GLY A 16 16.74 -8.80 -19.87
C GLY A 16 16.56 -7.87 -18.68
N GLY A 17 17.14 -6.67 -18.78
CA GLY A 17 17.19 -5.73 -17.67
C GLY A 17 15.78 -5.39 -17.15
N ARG A 18 15.47 -5.78 -15.91
CA ARG A 18 14.33 -5.27 -15.19
C ARG A 18 14.51 -3.77 -14.95
N ALA A 19 13.51 -3.00 -15.32
CA ALA A 19 13.43 -1.59 -14.95
C ALA A 19 13.35 -1.47 -13.43
N LEU A 20 14.08 -0.53 -12.86
CA LEU A 20 14.05 -0.22 -11.44
C LEU A 20 12.63 0.21 -11.02
N PRO A 21 12.14 -0.18 -9.84
CA PRO A 21 10.95 0.44 -9.27
C PRO A 21 11.25 1.90 -8.94
N PRO A 22 10.28 2.70 -8.81
CA PRO A 22 9.67 3.72 -9.64
C PRO A 22 10.42 5.04 -9.72
N GLY A 23 10.35 5.68 -10.86
CA GLY A 23 10.58 7.11 -11.07
C GLY A 23 12.04 7.54 -11.26
N PRO A 24 12.28 8.58 -12.07
CA PRO A 24 13.62 9.10 -12.36
C PRO A 24 14.38 9.67 -11.15
N GLY A 25 13.71 9.92 -10.00
CA GLY A 25 14.33 10.37 -8.76
C GLY A 25 15.10 9.29 -7.99
N ALA A 26 14.67 8.04 -8.03
CA ALA A 26 15.27 6.94 -7.25
C ALA A 26 16.66 6.54 -7.74
N ARG A 27 16.95 6.69 -9.02
CA ARG A 27 18.28 6.36 -9.60
C ARG A 27 19.43 7.24 -9.09
N ARG A 28 19.13 8.44 -8.60
CA ARG A 28 20.15 9.40 -8.13
C ARG A 28 20.49 9.23 -6.64
N LEU A 29 19.61 8.59 -5.87
CA LEU A 29 19.72 8.47 -4.41
C LEU A 29 20.53 7.25 -3.93
N LEU A 30 20.66 6.21 -4.75
CA LEU A 30 21.39 4.99 -4.39
C LEU A 30 22.93 5.16 -4.26
N ARG A 31 23.47 6.38 -4.44
CA ARG A 31 24.92 6.65 -4.36
C ARG A 31 25.38 7.55 -3.20
N GLY A 32 24.53 7.89 -2.27
CA GLY A 32 24.94 8.78 -1.21
C GLY A 32 24.09 8.74 0.03
N SER A 33 24.32 7.81 0.92
CA SER A 33 24.05 8.04 2.34
C SER A 33 24.59 6.89 3.19
N ALA A 34 25.77 7.07 3.69
CA ALA A 34 26.26 6.38 4.87
C ALA A 34 26.81 7.45 5.81
N GLU A 35 25.94 8.15 6.52
CA GLU A 35 26.29 8.85 7.77
C GLU A 35 25.03 8.98 8.63
N ALA A 36 24.97 8.14 9.67
CA ALA A 36 23.90 8.13 10.64
C ALA A 36 23.94 9.34 11.56
N ARG A 37 22.82 10.03 11.73
CA ARG A 37 22.55 10.89 12.89
C ARG A 37 21.62 10.15 13.83
N ALA A 38 22.14 9.76 14.98
CA ALA A 38 21.35 9.28 16.10
C ALA A 38 20.55 10.45 16.71
N GLY A 39 19.26 10.48 16.47
CA GLY A 39 18.29 11.39 17.09
C GLY A 39 17.53 10.67 18.20
N ALA A 40 17.32 11.34 19.32
CA ALA A 40 16.74 10.80 20.54
C ALA A 40 15.32 10.26 20.36
N MET A 41 15.09 9.00 20.73
CA MET A 41 13.77 8.35 20.77
C MET A 41 12.96 8.87 21.96
N GLY A 42 11.86 9.55 21.69
CA GLY A 42 10.77 9.70 22.63
C GLY A 42 9.90 8.44 22.59
N THR A 43 9.84 7.66 23.66
CA THR A 43 9.01 6.46 23.77
C THR A 43 7.55 6.86 23.97
N ALA A 44 6.74 6.80 22.92
CA ALA A 44 5.29 6.84 23.07
C ALA A 44 4.78 5.51 23.64
N ALA A 45 3.83 5.58 24.57
CA ALA A 45 3.21 4.39 25.18
C ALA A 45 2.54 3.51 24.12
N GLY A 46 2.93 2.22 24.02
CA GLY A 46 2.37 1.25 23.08
C GLY A 46 3.08 1.14 21.73
N ALA A 47 4.23 1.76 21.53
CA ALA A 47 5.00 1.63 20.30
C ALA A 47 5.76 0.29 20.26
N GLY A 48 5.60 -0.45 19.14
CA GLY A 48 6.34 -1.66 18.85
C GLY A 48 7.06 -1.57 17.50
N ALA A 49 8.18 -2.27 17.37
CA ALA A 49 8.89 -2.43 16.11
C ALA A 49 9.32 -3.88 15.93
N LEU A 50 9.16 -4.40 14.71
CA LEU A 50 9.69 -5.72 14.34
C LEU A 50 10.58 -5.58 13.12
N ARG A 51 11.75 -6.18 13.17
CA ARG A 51 12.64 -6.29 12.02
C ARG A 51 12.37 -7.57 11.26
N LEU A 52 12.25 -7.46 9.95
CA LEU A 52 12.15 -8.57 8.98
C LEU A 52 13.46 -8.65 8.18
N PRO A 53 14.47 -9.40 8.65
CA PRO A 53 15.83 -9.34 8.10
C PRO A 53 15.88 -9.70 6.61
N GLY A 54 16.50 -8.84 5.79
CA GLY A 54 16.65 -9.03 4.35
C GLY A 54 15.37 -8.78 3.55
N LEU A 55 14.30 -8.27 4.18
CA LEU A 55 13.02 -8.00 3.56
C LEU A 55 12.69 -6.50 3.63
N HIS A 56 12.48 -5.90 2.47
CA HIS A 56 12.10 -4.50 2.33
C HIS A 56 10.58 -4.38 2.24
N GLY A 57 9.94 -3.69 3.20
CA GLY A 57 8.49 -3.55 3.28
C GLY A 57 7.93 -2.66 2.17
N TYR A 58 6.89 -3.11 1.49
CA TYR A 58 6.19 -2.39 0.42
C TYR A 58 4.78 -1.95 0.79
N ALA A 59 4.06 -2.80 1.51
CA ALA A 59 2.70 -2.51 1.95
C ALA A 59 2.42 -3.14 3.31
N VAL A 60 1.57 -2.49 4.09
CA VAL A 60 1.02 -2.99 5.35
C VAL A 60 -0.46 -2.67 5.42
N GLU A 61 -1.22 -3.57 6.06
CA GLU A 61 -2.64 -3.36 6.31
C GLU A 61 -3.07 -4.03 7.62
N PHE A 62 -3.83 -3.29 8.44
CA PHE A 62 -4.45 -3.85 9.64
C PHE A 62 -5.57 -4.83 9.27
N SER A 63 -5.67 -5.91 10.05
CA SER A 63 -6.82 -6.83 9.93
C SER A 63 -8.11 -6.10 10.28
N PRO A 64 -9.17 -6.22 9.45
CA PRO A 64 -10.48 -5.68 9.78
C PRO A 64 -11.19 -6.45 10.91
N TYR A 65 -10.66 -7.60 11.32
CA TYR A 65 -11.26 -8.48 12.33
C TYR A 65 -10.52 -8.48 13.67
N CYS A 66 -9.19 -8.51 13.62
CA CYS A 66 -8.36 -8.73 14.80
C CYS A 66 -7.58 -7.46 15.16
N PRO A 67 -7.89 -6.81 16.30
CA PRO A 67 -7.12 -5.67 16.77
C PRO A 67 -5.64 -6.01 16.92
N GLY A 68 -4.77 -5.14 16.42
CA GLY A 68 -3.32 -5.32 16.52
C GLY A 68 -2.70 -6.34 15.56
N ARG A 69 -3.51 -7.02 14.73
CA ARG A 69 -3.00 -7.91 13.68
C ARG A 69 -2.75 -7.12 12.39
N VAL A 70 -1.61 -7.37 11.76
CA VAL A 70 -1.15 -6.65 10.56
C VAL A 70 -0.59 -7.63 9.55
N ALA A 71 -0.90 -7.43 8.27
CA ALA A 71 -0.21 -8.07 7.16
C ALA A 71 0.83 -7.12 6.58
N CYS A 72 2.00 -7.64 6.21
CA CYS A 72 3.05 -6.91 5.53
C CYS A 72 3.50 -7.66 4.28
N ALA A 73 3.40 -7.01 3.14
CA ALA A 73 4.00 -7.47 1.90
C ALA A 73 5.41 -6.90 1.77
N ALA A 74 6.38 -7.78 1.57
CA ALA A 74 7.79 -7.40 1.50
C ALA A 74 8.52 -8.13 0.36
N ALA A 75 9.68 -7.62 -0.02
CA ALA A 75 10.50 -8.17 -1.08
C ALA A 75 11.98 -8.15 -0.70
N GLN A 76 12.72 -9.14 -1.17
CA GLN A 76 14.18 -9.15 -1.10
C GLN A 76 14.77 -8.17 -2.11
N TYR A 77 16.02 -7.75 -1.87
CA TYR A 77 16.80 -6.92 -2.79
C TYR A 77 16.03 -5.74 -3.40
N TYR A 78 15.26 -5.04 -2.55
CA TYR A 78 14.47 -3.87 -2.94
C TYR A 78 13.46 -4.18 -4.07
N GLY A 79 12.93 -5.41 -4.14
CA GLY A 79 11.98 -5.84 -5.16
C GLY A 79 12.55 -5.98 -6.58
N MET A 80 13.86 -5.82 -6.75
CA MET A 80 14.52 -5.96 -8.05
C MET A 80 14.82 -7.42 -8.40
N ALA A 81 14.94 -8.27 -7.41
CA ALA A 81 15.24 -9.69 -7.57
C ALA A 81 14.87 -10.45 -6.27
N GLY A 82 14.97 -11.78 -6.34
CA GLY A 82 14.73 -12.62 -5.16
C GLY A 82 13.26 -12.91 -4.91
N CYS A 83 12.96 -13.34 -3.70
CA CYS A 83 11.64 -13.75 -3.27
C CYS A 83 10.88 -12.60 -2.59
N GLY A 84 9.57 -12.70 -2.59
CA GLY A 84 8.69 -11.90 -1.74
C GLY A 84 8.22 -12.70 -0.54
N THR A 85 7.84 -12.01 0.52
CA THR A 85 7.32 -12.62 1.73
C THR A 85 6.08 -11.86 2.20
N LEU A 86 4.99 -12.58 2.44
CA LEU A 86 3.86 -12.10 3.20
C LEU A 86 4.10 -12.46 4.67
N ALA A 87 4.33 -11.44 5.51
CA ALA A 87 4.46 -11.58 6.95
C ALA A 87 3.17 -11.15 7.64
N VAL A 88 2.60 -12.02 8.48
CA VAL A 88 1.47 -11.66 9.34
C VAL A 88 1.98 -11.51 10.76
N LEU A 89 1.75 -10.32 11.31
CA LEU A 89 2.28 -9.85 12.58
C LEU A 89 1.12 -9.64 13.55
N GLU A 90 1.42 -9.74 14.84
CA GLU A 90 0.46 -9.41 15.90
C GLU A 90 1.13 -8.60 17.01
N GLN A 91 0.49 -7.52 17.40
CA GLN A 91 0.89 -6.73 18.54
C GLN A 91 0.31 -7.33 19.82
N ASN A 92 1.15 -7.56 20.80
CA ASN A 92 0.76 -8.00 22.15
C ASN A 92 1.50 -7.17 23.22
N GLU A 93 1.32 -7.51 24.49
CA GLU A 93 1.94 -6.79 25.62
C GLU A 93 3.49 -6.81 25.56
N ALA A 94 4.08 -7.83 24.94
CA ALA A 94 5.53 -7.97 24.81
C ALA A 94 6.11 -7.22 23.59
N GLY A 95 5.26 -6.72 22.68
CA GLY A 95 5.63 -6.02 21.45
C GLY A 95 4.97 -6.62 20.22
N ILE A 96 5.65 -6.57 19.06
CA ILE A 96 5.18 -7.14 17.80
C ILE A 96 5.84 -8.50 17.61
N VAL A 97 5.04 -9.51 17.29
CA VAL A 97 5.48 -10.88 17.00
C VAL A 97 5.08 -11.34 15.62
N LEU A 98 5.90 -12.17 14.99
CA LEU A 98 5.59 -12.81 13.72
C LEU A 98 4.67 -14.03 13.97
N LEU A 99 3.43 -13.97 13.46
CA LEU A 99 2.48 -15.09 13.56
C LEU A 99 2.65 -16.10 12.42
N ARG A 100 2.78 -15.59 11.20
CA ARG A 100 2.88 -16.40 9.97
C ARG A 100 3.81 -15.72 8.98
N SER A 101 4.45 -16.54 8.15
CA SER A 101 5.26 -16.10 7.03
C SER A 101 5.01 -17.03 5.84
N PHE A 102 4.78 -16.43 4.68
CA PHE A 102 4.56 -17.15 3.42
C PHE A 102 5.47 -16.55 2.35
N ASP A 103 6.25 -17.40 1.70
CA ASP A 103 7.17 -16.97 0.66
C ASP A 103 6.56 -17.15 -0.74
N TRP A 104 6.91 -16.25 -1.62
CA TRP A 104 6.57 -16.26 -3.04
C TRP A 104 7.81 -16.06 -3.90
N ASN A 105 7.77 -16.57 -5.14
CA ASN A 105 8.93 -16.61 -6.04
C ASN A 105 9.41 -15.24 -6.54
N ASP A 106 8.63 -14.17 -6.34
CA ASP A 106 8.96 -12.82 -6.75
C ASP A 106 8.48 -11.82 -5.70
N GLY A 107 8.98 -10.58 -5.73
CA GLY A 107 8.64 -9.54 -4.76
C GLY A 107 7.14 -9.33 -4.61
N LEU A 108 6.65 -9.17 -3.37
CA LEU A 108 5.28 -8.81 -3.06
C LEU A 108 5.17 -7.30 -2.86
N PHE A 109 4.26 -6.64 -3.60
CA PHE A 109 4.18 -5.18 -3.65
C PHE A 109 2.96 -4.60 -2.96
N ASP A 110 1.89 -5.38 -2.82
CA ASP A 110 0.70 -4.96 -2.08
C ASP A 110 0.01 -6.16 -1.40
N VAL A 111 -0.80 -5.86 -0.38
CA VAL A 111 -1.55 -6.85 0.38
C VAL A 111 -2.85 -6.24 0.86
N THR A 112 -3.92 -7.03 0.87
CA THR A 112 -5.20 -6.66 1.47
C THR A 112 -5.87 -7.86 2.12
N TRP A 113 -6.65 -7.60 3.16
CA TRP A 113 -7.44 -8.60 3.86
C TRP A 113 -8.78 -8.83 3.15
N SER A 114 -9.31 -10.06 3.28
CA SER A 114 -10.68 -10.35 2.91
C SER A 114 -11.65 -9.72 3.89
N GLU A 115 -12.71 -9.11 3.37
CA GLU A 115 -13.79 -8.54 4.19
C GLU A 115 -14.84 -9.59 4.64
N SER A 116 -14.71 -10.84 4.20
CA SER A 116 -15.64 -11.93 4.53
C SER A 116 -15.04 -13.06 5.35
N ASN A 117 -13.71 -13.15 5.44
CA ASN A 117 -13.01 -14.22 6.12
C ASN A 117 -11.73 -13.71 6.79
N GLU A 118 -11.69 -13.78 8.12
CA GLU A 118 -10.58 -13.28 8.95
C GLU A 118 -9.22 -13.92 8.69
N ASN A 119 -9.21 -15.10 8.02
CA ASN A 119 -7.99 -15.84 7.73
C ASN A 119 -7.50 -15.65 6.30
N MET A 120 -8.23 -14.95 5.45
CA MET A 120 -7.89 -14.80 4.04
C MET A 120 -7.28 -13.45 3.72
N LEU A 121 -6.21 -13.50 2.93
CA LEU A 121 -5.52 -12.34 2.37
C LEU A 121 -5.25 -12.56 0.89
N ILE A 122 -5.05 -11.46 0.18
CA ILE A 122 -4.56 -11.47 -1.20
C ILE A 122 -3.33 -10.56 -1.31
N THR A 123 -2.34 -11.01 -2.08
CA THR A 123 -1.15 -10.22 -2.44
C THR A 123 -1.02 -10.10 -3.93
N CYS A 124 -0.29 -9.11 -4.39
CA CYS A 124 0.14 -8.99 -5.77
C CYS A 124 1.67 -8.98 -5.87
N SER A 125 2.22 -9.44 -6.99
CA SER A 125 3.64 -9.67 -7.13
C SER A 125 4.27 -9.23 -8.44
N GLY A 126 5.62 -9.17 -8.44
CA GLY A 126 6.44 -8.78 -9.57
C GLY A 126 6.37 -9.71 -10.77
N ASP A 127 5.91 -10.93 -10.61
CA ASP A 127 5.67 -11.86 -11.73
C ASP A 127 4.32 -11.65 -12.43
N GLY A 128 3.55 -10.62 -12.04
CA GLY A 128 2.23 -10.29 -12.59
C GLY A 128 1.10 -11.15 -12.03
N SER A 129 1.35 -11.95 -11.01
CA SER A 129 0.33 -12.79 -10.39
C SER A 129 -0.26 -12.19 -9.10
N LEU A 130 -1.46 -12.66 -8.76
CA LEU A 130 -2.09 -12.43 -7.47
C LEU A 130 -2.17 -13.75 -6.72
N GLN A 131 -1.95 -13.74 -5.41
CA GLN A 131 -1.97 -14.94 -4.56
C GLN A 131 -3.01 -14.78 -3.46
N ILE A 132 -3.90 -15.75 -3.32
CA ILE A 132 -4.82 -15.84 -2.18
C ILE A 132 -4.22 -16.77 -1.13
N TRP A 133 -4.12 -16.28 0.09
CA TRP A 133 -3.53 -16.96 1.24
C TRP A 133 -4.59 -17.24 2.30
N ASP A 134 -4.41 -18.36 3.02
CA ASP A 134 -5.20 -18.71 4.19
C ASP A 134 -4.25 -18.92 5.37
N MET A 135 -4.39 -18.12 6.40
CA MET A 135 -3.58 -18.21 7.62
C MET A 135 -3.73 -19.54 8.37
N ALA A 136 -4.85 -20.22 8.18
CA ALA A 136 -5.07 -21.55 8.77
C ALA A 136 -4.22 -22.64 8.09
N LYS A 137 -3.68 -22.37 6.90
CA LYS A 137 -2.83 -23.30 6.16
C LYS A 137 -1.36 -22.96 6.30
N THR A 138 -0.51 -23.97 6.19
CA THR A 138 0.94 -23.83 6.40
C THR A 138 1.74 -23.86 5.11
N LYS A 139 1.13 -24.09 3.95
CA LYS A 139 1.85 -24.28 2.69
C LYS A 139 1.17 -23.53 1.55
N GLY A 140 1.90 -22.58 0.98
CA GLY A 140 1.59 -21.91 -0.28
C GLY A 140 0.24 -21.19 -0.34
N PRO A 141 -0.02 -20.45 -1.41
CA PRO A 141 -1.31 -19.81 -1.62
C PRO A 141 -2.40 -20.86 -1.96
N LEU A 142 -3.65 -20.53 -1.64
CA LEU A 142 -4.82 -21.33 -2.04
C LEU A 142 -5.04 -21.31 -3.54
N GLN A 143 -4.85 -20.11 -4.11
CA GLN A 143 -5.05 -19.84 -5.54
C GLN A 143 -4.04 -18.82 -6.02
N VAL A 144 -3.71 -18.92 -7.29
CA VAL A 144 -2.83 -17.99 -7.99
C VAL A 144 -3.50 -17.56 -9.29
N TYR A 145 -3.65 -16.25 -9.48
CA TYR A 145 -4.18 -15.67 -10.72
C TYR A 145 -3.05 -15.01 -11.50
N LYS A 146 -2.76 -15.49 -12.68
CA LYS A 146 -1.65 -14.98 -13.51
C LYS A 146 -2.15 -14.57 -14.88
N GLU A 147 -2.59 -13.32 -15.00
CA GLU A 147 -3.06 -12.75 -16.25
C GLU A 147 -2.47 -11.37 -16.56
N HIS A 148 -1.92 -10.64 -15.58
CA HIS A 148 -1.14 -9.44 -15.88
C HIS A 148 0.16 -9.84 -16.58
N THR A 149 0.56 -9.05 -17.58
CA THR A 149 1.72 -9.33 -18.41
C THR A 149 3.00 -8.70 -17.87
N LEU A 150 2.87 -7.76 -16.95
CA LEU A 150 3.95 -7.12 -16.19
C LEU A 150 3.60 -7.18 -14.70
N GLU A 151 4.45 -6.56 -13.86
CA GLU A 151 4.29 -6.53 -12.41
C GLU A 151 2.88 -6.09 -12.00
N ALA A 152 2.23 -6.84 -11.13
CA ALA A 152 1.04 -6.40 -10.41
C ALA A 152 1.50 -5.60 -9.17
N TYR A 153 1.06 -4.35 -9.06
CA TYR A 153 1.62 -3.39 -8.10
C TYR A 153 0.64 -2.91 -7.04
N SER A 154 -0.64 -3.17 -7.25
CA SER A 154 -1.71 -2.84 -6.32
C SER A 154 -2.80 -3.90 -6.36
N VAL A 155 -3.39 -4.17 -5.22
CA VAL A 155 -4.55 -5.04 -5.06
C VAL A 155 -5.43 -4.52 -3.94
N ASP A 156 -6.75 -4.57 -4.15
CA ASP A 156 -7.70 -4.15 -3.12
C ASP A 156 -8.96 -5.03 -3.15
N TRP A 157 -9.42 -5.45 -1.97
CA TRP A 157 -10.61 -6.28 -1.80
C TRP A 157 -11.82 -5.39 -1.52
N SER A 158 -12.94 -5.64 -2.21
CA SER A 158 -14.15 -4.85 -2.02
C SER A 158 -14.65 -4.92 -0.58
N GLN A 159 -14.85 -3.74 0.04
CA GLN A 159 -15.38 -3.59 1.40
C GLN A 159 -16.92 -3.65 1.42
N THR A 160 -17.56 -3.77 0.26
CA THR A 160 -19.02 -3.82 0.17
C THR A 160 -19.51 -5.21 0.56
N ARG A 161 -20.30 -5.29 1.63
CA ARG A 161 -20.88 -6.55 2.12
C ARG A 161 -21.71 -7.21 1.01
N GLY A 162 -21.37 -8.44 0.68
CA GLY A 162 -22.05 -9.26 -0.35
C GLY A 162 -21.33 -9.31 -1.71
N GLU A 163 -20.35 -8.45 -1.96
CA GLU A 163 -19.52 -8.52 -3.16
C GLU A 163 -18.10 -8.97 -2.79
N GLN A 164 -17.70 -10.18 -3.19
CA GLN A 164 -16.36 -10.72 -2.94
C GLN A 164 -15.41 -10.39 -4.10
N LEU A 165 -15.42 -9.13 -4.55
CA LEU A 165 -14.65 -8.70 -5.70
C LEU A 165 -13.29 -8.13 -5.31
N VAL A 166 -12.31 -8.34 -6.16
CA VAL A 166 -10.96 -7.81 -6.02
C VAL A 166 -10.62 -7.00 -7.26
N VAL A 167 -9.93 -5.87 -7.09
CA VAL A 167 -9.31 -5.13 -8.19
C VAL A 167 -7.81 -5.18 -8.06
N SER A 168 -7.12 -5.20 -9.20
CA SER A 168 -5.67 -5.09 -9.27
C SER A 168 -5.24 -4.05 -10.30
N GLY A 169 -4.10 -3.42 -10.05
CA GLY A 169 -3.44 -2.52 -10.98
C GLY A 169 -2.03 -3.01 -11.31
N SER A 170 -1.60 -2.81 -12.55
CA SER A 170 -0.35 -3.35 -13.05
C SER A 170 0.46 -2.36 -13.89
N TRP A 171 1.72 -2.68 -14.03
CA TRP A 171 2.65 -2.03 -14.96
C TRP A 171 2.29 -2.29 -16.41
N ASP A 172 1.43 -3.27 -16.71
CA ASP A 172 0.86 -3.49 -18.04
C ASP A 172 -0.21 -2.45 -18.44
N GLN A 173 -0.37 -1.37 -17.64
CA GLN A 173 -1.28 -0.25 -17.85
C GLN A 173 -2.76 -0.62 -17.73
N THR A 174 -3.05 -1.82 -17.22
CA THR A 174 -4.43 -2.29 -17.04
C THR A 174 -4.79 -2.45 -15.57
N ALA A 175 -6.07 -2.20 -15.25
CA ALA A 175 -6.67 -2.72 -14.03
C ALA A 175 -7.54 -3.93 -14.37
N LYS A 176 -7.61 -4.90 -13.47
CA LYS A 176 -8.42 -6.11 -13.63
C LYS A 176 -9.35 -6.31 -12.45
N LEU A 177 -10.54 -6.81 -12.75
CA LEU A 177 -11.55 -7.21 -11.78
C LEU A 177 -11.54 -8.72 -11.65
N TRP A 178 -11.55 -9.22 -10.43
CA TRP A 178 -11.50 -10.65 -10.10
C TRP A 178 -12.64 -11.03 -9.16
N ASP A 179 -13.14 -12.24 -9.37
CA ASP A 179 -13.94 -12.95 -8.39
C ASP A 179 -13.08 -14.11 -7.85
N PRO A 180 -12.74 -14.11 -6.55
CA PRO A 180 -11.96 -15.18 -5.95
C PRO A 180 -12.52 -16.59 -6.16
N ALA A 181 -13.83 -16.73 -6.38
CA ALA A 181 -14.46 -18.01 -6.63
C ALA A 181 -14.30 -18.52 -8.07
N VAL A 182 -14.03 -17.64 -9.03
CA VAL A 182 -14.03 -17.98 -10.47
C VAL A 182 -12.65 -18.38 -10.98
N GLY A 183 -11.59 -17.89 -10.37
CA GLY A 183 -10.20 -18.26 -10.73
C GLY A 183 -9.64 -17.58 -11.98
N LYS A 184 -10.34 -16.58 -12.53
CA LYS A 184 -9.90 -15.74 -13.66
C LYS A 184 -10.49 -14.33 -13.54
N SER A 185 -9.92 -13.37 -14.28
CA SER A 185 -10.45 -12.02 -14.31
C SER A 185 -11.83 -11.98 -14.97
N LEU A 186 -12.74 -11.21 -14.36
CA LEU A 186 -14.07 -10.96 -14.88
C LEU A 186 -14.03 -9.88 -15.96
N CYS A 187 -13.17 -8.87 -15.78
CA CYS A 187 -13.06 -7.72 -16.67
C CYS A 187 -11.65 -7.14 -16.64
N THR A 188 -11.23 -6.56 -17.76
CA THR A 188 -9.99 -5.77 -17.86
C THR A 188 -10.33 -4.35 -18.27
N PHE A 189 -9.91 -3.39 -17.44
CA PHE A 189 -10.10 -1.96 -17.66
C PHE A 189 -8.86 -1.39 -18.35
N LYS A 190 -9.06 -0.87 -19.56
CA LYS A 190 -8.01 -0.24 -20.36
C LYS A 190 -8.28 1.25 -20.50
N GLY A 191 -7.22 2.04 -20.52
CA GLY A 191 -7.35 3.47 -20.71
C GLY A 191 -6.17 4.26 -20.17
N HIS A 192 -5.52 3.81 -19.07
CA HIS A 192 -4.26 4.39 -18.65
C HIS A 192 -3.18 4.20 -19.72
N GLU A 193 -2.30 5.20 -19.84
CA GLU A 193 -1.21 5.24 -20.82
C GLU A 193 0.16 4.97 -20.17
N ALA A 194 0.17 4.70 -18.87
CA ALA A 194 1.35 4.34 -18.10
C ALA A 194 0.97 3.38 -16.96
N VAL A 195 1.97 2.99 -16.18
CA VAL A 195 1.88 2.11 -15.02
C VAL A 195 0.76 2.51 -14.08
N ILE A 196 -0.03 1.55 -13.59
CA ILE A 196 -0.98 1.75 -12.50
C ILE A 196 -0.30 1.39 -11.19
N TYR A 197 -0.17 2.38 -10.30
CA TYR A 197 0.48 2.23 -9.01
C TYR A 197 -0.47 1.92 -7.85
N SER A 198 -1.73 2.34 -7.96
CA SER A 198 -2.73 2.13 -6.91
C SER A 198 -4.11 1.92 -7.52
N THR A 199 -4.83 0.94 -7.00
CA THR A 199 -6.25 0.70 -7.27
C THR A 199 -6.95 0.52 -5.93
N ILE A 200 -8.07 1.22 -5.73
CA ILE A 200 -8.80 1.18 -4.46
C ILE A 200 -10.31 1.28 -4.68
N TRP A 201 -11.05 0.41 -4.01
CA TRP A 201 -12.51 0.44 -4.03
C TRP A 201 -13.06 1.65 -3.30
N SER A 202 -14.17 2.19 -3.83
CA SER A 202 -14.97 3.15 -3.07
C SER A 202 -15.64 2.45 -1.88
N PRO A 203 -15.48 2.96 -0.65
CA PRO A 203 -16.20 2.40 0.50
C PRO A 203 -17.68 2.77 0.52
N HIS A 204 -18.12 3.70 -0.33
CA HIS A 204 -19.48 4.24 -0.36
C HIS A 204 -20.28 3.78 -1.57
N ILE A 205 -19.65 3.69 -2.73
CA ILE A 205 -20.34 3.43 -4.01
C ILE A 205 -20.03 2.01 -4.48
N PRO A 206 -20.97 1.06 -4.35
CA PRO A 206 -20.74 -0.32 -4.76
C PRO A 206 -20.40 -0.43 -6.25
N GLY A 207 -19.37 -1.23 -6.56
CA GLY A 207 -18.91 -1.43 -7.92
C GLY A 207 -18.09 -0.27 -8.50
N CYS A 208 -17.70 0.72 -7.68
CA CYS A 208 -16.87 1.84 -8.10
C CYS A 208 -15.47 1.73 -7.51
N PHE A 209 -14.42 1.92 -8.32
CA PHE A 209 -13.05 1.99 -7.85
C PHE A 209 -12.27 3.11 -8.52
N ALA A 210 -11.19 3.54 -7.87
CA ALA A 210 -10.24 4.52 -8.37
C ALA A 210 -8.92 3.86 -8.75
N SER A 211 -8.22 4.42 -9.74
CA SER A 211 -6.86 4.04 -10.08
C SER A 211 -5.96 5.26 -10.25
N ALA A 212 -4.75 5.19 -9.68
CA ALA A 212 -3.70 6.21 -9.79
C ALA A 212 -2.56 5.69 -10.67
N SER A 213 -2.08 6.52 -11.58
CA SER A 213 -1.17 6.08 -12.62
C SER A 213 0.00 7.04 -12.87
N GLY A 214 1.07 6.48 -13.45
CA GLY A 214 2.21 7.20 -14.01
C GLY A 214 1.84 8.14 -15.16
N ASP A 215 0.65 8.02 -15.76
CA ASP A 215 0.13 8.97 -16.75
C ASP A 215 -0.36 10.30 -16.12
N GLN A 216 -0.09 10.53 -14.83
CA GLN A 216 -0.41 11.73 -14.06
C GLN A 216 -1.91 11.88 -13.77
N THR A 217 -2.72 10.86 -14.09
CA THR A 217 -4.16 10.90 -13.90
C THR A 217 -4.62 9.99 -12.75
N LEU A 218 -5.72 10.43 -12.12
CA LEU A 218 -6.59 9.61 -11.30
C LEU A 218 -7.83 9.28 -12.15
N ARG A 219 -8.20 8.01 -12.25
CA ARG A 219 -9.38 7.57 -12.97
C ARG A 219 -10.38 6.87 -12.07
N ILE A 220 -11.65 7.11 -12.33
CA ILE A 220 -12.76 6.46 -11.64
C ILE A 220 -13.46 5.52 -12.63
N TRP A 221 -13.72 4.30 -12.16
CA TRP A 221 -14.30 3.21 -12.94
C TRP A 221 -15.57 2.68 -12.30
N ASP A 222 -16.45 2.16 -13.12
CA ASP A 222 -17.66 1.45 -12.70
C ASP A 222 -17.63 0.04 -13.31
N VAL A 223 -17.69 -0.99 -12.47
CA VAL A 223 -17.64 -2.39 -12.95
C VAL A 223 -18.87 -2.80 -13.73
N LYS A 224 -20.01 -2.12 -13.56
CA LYS A 224 -21.27 -2.40 -14.26
C LYS A 224 -21.27 -1.88 -15.70
N THR A 225 -20.54 -0.81 -15.94
CA THR A 225 -20.35 -0.21 -17.27
C THR A 225 -18.86 -0.15 -17.56
N PRO A 226 -18.26 -1.21 -18.17
CA PRO A 226 -16.82 -1.26 -18.40
C PRO A 226 -16.35 -0.08 -19.24
N GLY A 227 -15.74 0.89 -18.59
CA GLY A 227 -15.23 2.12 -19.20
C GLY A 227 -14.85 3.12 -18.13
N VAL A 228 -14.02 4.10 -18.52
CA VAL A 228 -13.67 5.17 -17.61
C VAL A 228 -14.88 6.09 -17.38
N LYS A 229 -15.25 6.26 -16.11
CA LYS A 229 -16.34 7.14 -15.72
C LYS A 229 -15.87 8.59 -15.59
N LEU A 230 -14.65 8.77 -15.09
CA LEU A 230 -14.07 10.08 -14.87
C LEU A 230 -12.54 10.01 -15.00
N VAL A 231 -11.95 11.03 -15.63
CA VAL A 231 -10.49 11.22 -15.73
C VAL A 231 -10.13 12.55 -15.08
N ILE A 232 -9.28 12.52 -14.09
CA ILE A 232 -8.80 13.69 -13.35
C ILE A 232 -7.31 13.85 -13.66
N PRO A 233 -6.87 14.93 -14.33
CA PRO A 233 -5.46 15.28 -14.49
C PRO A 233 -4.95 15.79 -13.13
N ALA A 234 -4.50 14.83 -12.30
CA ALA A 234 -4.31 15.08 -10.88
C ALA A 234 -3.01 15.86 -10.58
N HIS A 235 -1.91 15.47 -11.21
CA HIS A 235 -0.59 16.01 -10.89
C HIS A 235 0.22 16.34 -12.15
N GLN A 236 1.38 16.98 -11.95
CA GLN A 236 2.37 17.23 -13.02
C GLN A 236 3.44 16.13 -13.10
N ALA A 237 3.28 15.07 -12.29
CA ALA A 237 4.15 13.92 -12.20
C ALA A 237 3.32 12.67 -11.91
N GLU A 238 3.96 11.50 -11.87
CA GLU A 238 3.32 10.22 -11.61
C GLU A 238 2.54 10.21 -10.29
N VAL A 239 1.31 9.71 -10.32
CA VAL A 239 0.45 9.53 -9.14
C VAL A 239 0.67 8.14 -8.58
N LEU A 240 1.26 8.06 -7.39
CA LEU A 240 1.66 6.78 -6.79
C LEU A 240 0.61 6.17 -5.88
N SER A 241 -0.30 6.99 -5.34
CA SER A 241 -1.31 6.53 -4.39
C SER A 241 -2.56 7.36 -4.45
N CYS A 242 -3.69 6.74 -4.12
CA CYS A 242 -4.95 7.42 -3.86
C CYS A 242 -5.69 6.73 -2.71
N ASP A 243 -6.57 7.47 -2.04
CA ASP A 243 -7.50 6.93 -1.05
C ASP A 243 -8.82 7.70 -1.06
N TRP A 244 -9.91 7.00 -0.70
CA TRP A 244 -11.23 7.57 -0.55
C TRP A 244 -11.45 8.10 0.86
N CYS A 245 -12.04 9.28 0.97
CA CYS A 245 -12.52 9.78 2.25
C CYS A 245 -13.59 8.83 2.81
N LYS A 246 -13.49 8.53 4.11
CA LYS A 246 -14.44 7.61 4.77
C LYS A 246 -15.75 8.29 5.16
N TYR A 247 -15.82 9.64 5.06
CA TYR A 247 -16.95 10.48 5.50
C TYR A 247 -17.62 11.27 4.37
N ASP A 248 -16.97 11.41 3.21
CA ASP A 248 -17.54 12.06 2.01
C ASP A 248 -17.29 11.15 0.80
N GLU A 249 -18.36 10.64 0.22
CA GLU A 249 -18.34 9.73 -0.95
C GLU A 249 -17.74 10.35 -2.21
N ASN A 250 -17.66 11.69 -2.27
CA ASN A 250 -17.15 12.41 -3.43
C ASN A 250 -15.70 12.88 -3.27
N LEU A 251 -15.09 12.68 -2.10
CA LEU A 251 -13.75 13.17 -1.80
C LEU A 251 -12.71 12.04 -1.88
N LEU A 252 -11.67 12.27 -2.70
CA LEU A 252 -10.47 11.45 -2.75
C LEU A 252 -9.24 12.30 -2.48
N VAL A 253 -8.14 11.63 -2.07
CA VAL A 253 -6.81 12.23 -2.00
C VAL A 253 -5.85 11.46 -2.90
N THR A 254 -4.90 12.17 -3.48
CA THR A 254 -3.79 11.58 -4.26
C THR A 254 -2.45 12.03 -3.69
N GLY A 255 -1.46 11.13 -3.75
CA GLY A 255 -0.06 11.41 -3.46
C GLY A 255 0.80 11.10 -4.68
N ALA A 256 1.77 11.97 -4.98
CA ALA A 256 2.49 11.91 -6.23
C ALA A 256 4.01 12.15 -6.09
N VAL A 257 4.71 11.94 -7.20
CA VAL A 257 6.17 12.17 -7.33
C VAL A 257 6.52 13.67 -7.25
N ASP A 258 5.57 14.56 -7.51
CA ASP A 258 5.76 16.01 -7.32
C ASP A 258 5.80 16.47 -5.84
N CYS A 259 5.82 15.49 -4.91
CA CYS A 259 5.90 15.72 -3.46
C CYS A 259 4.65 16.38 -2.87
N SER A 260 3.56 16.45 -3.61
CA SER A 260 2.30 17.05 -3.14
C SER A 260 1.21 16.02 -2.90
N LEU A 261 0.33 16.32 -1.92
CA LEU A 261 -0.97 15.66 -1.80
C LEU A 261 -2.04 16.62 -2.30
N LYS A 262 -3.02 16.10 -3.02
CA LYS A 262 -4.15 16.88 -3.52
C LYS A 262 -5.47 16.18 -3.23
N GLY A 263 -6.44 16.95 -2.71
CA GLY A 263 -7.81 16.48 -2.51
C GLY A 263 -8.67 16.81 -3.73
N TRP A 264 -9.53 15.86 -4.12
CA TRP A 264 -10.37 15.95 -5.32
C TRP A 264 -11.82 15.70 -4.96
N ASP A 265 -12.69 16.64 -5.33
CA ASP A 265 -14.14 16.48 -5.25
C ASP A 265 -14.67 16.03 -6.63
N LEU A 266 -15.29 14.85 -6.69
CA LEU A 266 -15.81 14.28 -7.94
C LEU A 266 -16.92 15.12 -8.60
N ARG A 267 -17.56 16.01 -7.83
CA ARG A 267 -18.56 16.96 -8.33
C ARG A 267 -17.93 18.13 -9.09
N ASN A 268 -16.66 18.44 -8.80
CA ASN A 268 -15.90 19.50 -9.45
C ASN A 268 -14.40 19.17 -9.52
N ILE A 269 -13.99 18.52 -10.59
CA ILE A 269 -12.61 18.06 -10.81
C ILE A 269 -11.69 19.09 -11.48
N ARG A 270 -12.14 20.33 -11.68
CA ARG A 270 -11.37 21.36 -12.40
C ARG A 270 -10.15 21.81 -11.62
N GLN A 271 -10.22 21.75 -10.31
CA GLN A 271 -9.13 22.13 -9.39
C GLN A 271 -9.22 21.28 -8.11
N PRO A 272 -8.10 21.03 -7.44
CA PRO A 272 -8.12 20.34 -6.16
C PRO A 272 -8.80 21.20 -5.09
N VAL A 273 -9.52 20.58 -4.15
CA VAL A 273 -10.14 21.26 -3.01
C VAL A 273 -9.14 21.63 -1.92
N PHE A 274 -8.03 20.92 -1.84
CA PHE A 274 -6.88 21.26 -1.02
C PHE A 274 -5.58 20.75 -1.65
N VAL A 275 -4.47 21.39 -1.29
CA VAL A 275 -3.11 20.96 -1.65
C VAL A 275 -2.26 21.00 -0.38
N LEU A 276 -1.60 19.88 -0.05
CA LEU A 276 -0.73 19.77 1.11
C LEU A 276 0.70 19.62 0.62
N LEU A 277 1.57 20.48 1.10
CA LEU A 277 2.98 20.54 0.75
C LEU A 277 3.85 20.38 2.01
N GLY A 278 4.98 19.70 1.85
CA GLY A 278 5.92 19.51 2.96
C GLY A 278 6.87 18.34 2.76
N HIS A 279 6.40 17.23 2.15
CA HIS A 279 7.33 16.15 1.76
C HIS A 279 8.38 16.66 0.77
N THR A 280 9.60 16.14 0.89
CA THR A 280 10.74 16.52 0.04
C THR A 280 11.03 15.51 -1.08
N TYR A 281 10.37 14.34 -1.04
CA TYR A 281 10.41 13.29 -2.06
C TYR A 281 9.02 12.73 -2.34
N ALA A 282 8.94 11.82 -3.31
CA ALA A 282 7.69 11.20 -3.77
C ALA A 282 6.88 10.61 -2.62
N ILE A 283 5.58 10.84 -2.67
CA ILE A 283 4.62 10.30 -1.69
C ILE A 283 4.17 8.92 -2.16
N ARG A 284 4.53 7.89 -1.39
CA ARG A 284 4.31 6.51 -1.79
C ARG A 284 2.93 5.99 -1.41
N ARG A 285 2.42 6.34 -0.22
CA ARG A 285 1.10 5.92 0.24
C ARG A 285 0.40 7.07 0.96
N VAL A 286 -0.92 7.12 0.81
CA VAL A 286 -1.79 8.04 1.52
C VAL A 286 -3.00 7.29 2.04
N LYS A 287 -3.46 7.62 3.25
CA LYS A 287 -4.63 7.01 3.89
C LYS A 287 -5.43 8.06 4.65
N PHE A 288 -6.76 8.09 4.47
CA PHE A 288 -7.65 8.85 5.35
C PHE A 288 -7.82 8.16 6.71
N SER A 289 -7.94 8.95 7.75
CA SER A 289 -8.28 8.43 9.07
C SER A 289 -9.70 7.84 9.10
N PRO A 290 -9.87 6.62 9.66
CA PRO A 290 -11.21 6.06 9.83
C PRO A 290 -11.99 6.69 10.98
N PHE A 291 -11.34 7.48 11.85
CA PHE A 291 -11.96 8.08 13.05
C PHE A 291 -12.07 9.60 12.99
N HIS A 292 -11.48 10.25 11.98
CA HIS A 292 -11.48 11.71 11.89
C HIS A 292 -11.75 12.12 10.44
N ALA A 293 -12.78 12.94 10.26
CA ALA A 293 -13.28 13.30 8.93
C ALA A 293 -12.28 14.15 8.11
N THR A 294 -11.38 14.89 8.77
CA THR A 294 -10.47 15.85 8.12
C THR A 294 -8.99 15.48 8.23
N ILE A 295 -8.70 14.32 8.85
CA ILE A 295 -7.32 13.88 9.05
C ILE A 295 -6.95 12.80 8.04
N LEU A 296 -5.74 12.92 7.52
CA LEU A 296 -5.10 11.90 6.69
C LEU A 296 -3.63 11.75 7.06
N ALA A 297 -3.04 10.63 6.67
CA ALA A 297 -1.63 10.33 6.82
C ALA A 297 -1.00 10.05 5.47
N SER A 298 0.29 10.36 5.34
CA SER A 298 1.08 10.07 4.15
C SER A 298 2.47 9.56 4.52
N CYS A 299 3.01 8.63 3.73
CA CYS A 299 4.40 8.21 3.83
C CYS A 299 5.15 8.49 2.53
N SER A 300 6.45 8.73 2.62
CA SER A 300 7.25 9.22 1.51
C SER A 300 8.65 8.59 1.46
N TYR A 301 9.27 8.71 0.31
CA TYR A 301 10.68 8.39 0.09
C TYR A 301 11.64 9.39 0.78
N ASP A 302 11.10 10.41 1.47
CA ASP A 302 11.87 11.26 2.39
C ASP A 302 12.06 10.64 3.78
N PHE A 303 11.71 9.34 3.95
CA PHE A 303 11.81 8.51 5.16
C PHE A 303 10.81 8.87 6.25
N THR A 304 9.88 9.80 5.99
CA THR A 304 8.95 10.32 6.99
C THR A 304 7.53 9.82 6.77
N VAL A 305 6.77 9.77 7.86
CA VAL A 305 5.31 9.72 7.87
C VAL A 305 4.79 11.05 8.39
N ARG A 306 3.81 11.63 7.70
CA ARG A 306 3.21 12.91 8.08
C ARG A 306 1.72 12.78 8.27
N PHE A 307 1.22 13.51 9.28
CA PHE A 307 -0.19 13.59 9.63
C PHE A 307 -0.70 14.98 9.34
N TRP A 308 -1.87 15.05 8.71
CA TRP A 308 -2.43 16.29 8.18
C TRP A 308 -3.89 16.44 8.59
N ASP A 309 -4.29 17.68 8.90
CA ASP A 309 -5.69 18.08 9.02
C ASP A 309 -5.96 19.12 7.92
N PHE A 310 -6.59 18.68 6.83
CA PHE A 310 -6.82 19.54 5.66
C PHE A 310 -7.87 20.63 5.88
N SER A 311 -8.56 20.64 7.02
CA SER A 311 -9.49 21.71 7.40
C SER A 311 -8.80 22.93 7.99
N LYS A 312 -7.53 22.78 8.41
CA LYS A 312 -6.78 23.85 9.08
C LYS A 312 -5.93 24.69 8.12
N PRO A 313 -5.76 26.00 8.40
CA PRO A 313 -4.85 26.84 7.62
C PRO A 313 -3.40 26.35 7.65
N ASN A 314 -2.96 25.78 8.76
CA ASN A 314 -1.69 25.07 8.92
C ASN A 314 -1.99 23.57 9.03
N PRO A 315 -2.02 22.84 7.90
CA PRO A 315 -2.56 21.49 7.87
C PRO A 315 -1.64 20.42 8.48
N LEU A 316 -0.32 20.64 8.52
CA LEU A 316 0.63 19.67 9.08
C LEU A 316 0.48 19.59 10.59
N LEU A 317 0.09 18.42 11.10
CA LEU A 317 -0.06 18.15 12.53
C LEU A 317 1.22 17.63 13.15
N GLU A 318 1.84 16.65 12.51
CA GLU A 318 3.04 15.97 13.02
C GLU A 318 3.85 15.37 11.87
N THR A 319 5.19 15.33 12.05
CA THR A 319 6.11 14.57 11.21
C THR A 319 6.79 13.53 12.07
N VAL A 320 6.71 12.26 11.66
CA VAL A 320 7.36 11.13 12.33
C VAL A 320 8.58 10.73 11.51
N GLU A 321 9.77 10.82 12.12
CA GLU A 321 11.07 10.53 11.52
C GLU A 321 11.70 9.34 12.26
N HIS A 322 11.23 8.14 11.97
CA HIS A 322 11.70 6.95 12.68
C HIS A 322 12.22 5.84 11.75
N HIS A 323 12.18 6.05 10.45
CA HIS A 323 12.79 5.18 9.45
C HIS A 323 14.08 5.79 8.88
N THR A 324 14.97 4.94 8.39
CA THR A 324 16.27 5.31 7.80
C THR A 324 16.32 5.07 6.30
N GLU A 325 15.25 4.54 5.73
CA GLU A 325 15.07 4.26 4.31
C GLU A 325 13.64 4.62 3.85
N PHE A 326 13.34 4.43 2.57
CA PHE A 326 12.05 4.75 1.96
C PHE A 326 10.88 4.11 2.71
N THR A 327 9.99 4.95 3.23
CA THR A 327 8.74 4.49 3.87
C THR A 327 7.70 4.24 2.78
N CYS A 328 7.28 2.97 2.64
CA CYS A 328 6.47 2.54 1.52
C CYS A 328 5.04 2.13 1.90
N GLY A 329 4.88 1.46 3.04
CA GLY A 329 3.59 1.01 3.53
C GLY A 329 3.09 1.89 4.67
N LEU A 330 1.79 2.11 4.71
CA LEU A 330 1.12 2.91 5.74
C LEU A 330 -0.33 2.47 5.84
N ASP A 331 -0.82 2.28 7.07
CA ASP A 331 -2.24 2.06 7.33
C ASP A 331 -2.64 2.56 8.73
N LEU A 332 -3.94 2.85 8.91
CA LEU A 332 -4.53 3.29 10.17
C LEU A 332 -5.52 2.24 10.68
N SER A 333 -5.40 1.89 11.96
CA SER A 333 -6.25 0.87 12.59
C SER A 333 -7.73 1.24 12.52
N LEU A 334 -8.56 0.24 12.21
CA LEU A 334 -10.02 0.33 12.29
C LEU A 334 -10.54 0.10 13.70
N HIS A 335 -9.72 -0.47 14.59
CA HIS A 335 -10.11 -0.86 15.95
C HIS A 335 -9.63 0.13 17.01
N ASN A 336 -8.37 0.53 16.92
CA ASN A 336 -7.71 1.36 17.92
C ASN A 336 -7.54 2.78 17.36
N ARG A 337 -8.30 3.72 17.95
CA ARG A 337 -8.26 5.13 17.51
C ARG A 337 -6.84 5.69 17.57
N GLY A 338 -6.39 6.26 16.46
CA GLY A 338 -5.08 6.87 16.36
C GLY A 338 -3.90 5.90 16.20
N GLN A 339 -4.13 4.59 16.23
CA GLN A 339 -3.05 3.62 16.01
C GLN A 339 -2.70 3.53 14.51
N VAL A 340 -1.42 3.53 14.23
CA VAL A 340 -0.84 3.54 12.89
C VAL A 340 0.15 2.40 12.75
N VAL A 341 0.22 1.82 11.56
CA VAL A 341 1.31 0.92 11.15
C VAL A 341 1.99 1.47 9.91
N ASP A 342 3.30 1.37 9.89
CA ASP A 342 4.11 1.65 8.69
C ASP A 342 5.18 0.58 8.48
N CYS A 343 5.70 0.54 7.25
CA CYS A 343 6.87 -0.26 6.91
C CYS A 343 7.76 0.47 5.92
N ALA A 344 9.05 0.14 5.97
CA ALA A 344 10.05 0.79 5.15
C ALA A 344 11.08 -0.21 4.58
N TRP A 345 11.94 0.29 3.73
CA TRP A 345 13.04 -0.50 3.16
C TRP A 345 14.18 -0.76 4.16
N ASP A 346 14.14 -0.17 5.35
CA ASP A 346 15.04 -0.44 6.47
C ASP A 346 14.75 -1.77 7.22
N GLU A 347 13.88 -2.61 6.62
CA GLU A 347 13.48 -3.92 7.15
C GLU A 347 12.59 -3.83 8.41
N LEU A 348 12.07 -2.65 8.75
CA LEU A 348 11.26 -2.44 9.94
C LEU A 348 9.78 -2.31 9.61
N VAL A 349 8.95 -2.94 10.45
CA VAL A 349 7.51 -2.68 10.57
C VAL A 349 7.28 -2.10 11.95
N LYS A 350 6.58 -0.96 12.05
CA LYS A 350 6.33 -0.26 13.30
C LYS A 350 4.85 -0.04 13.52
N ILE A 351 4.38 -0.27 14.74
CA ILE A 351 3.02 0.03 15.19
C ILE A 351 3.13 1.05 16.33
N TYR A 352 2.45 2.17 16.21
CA TYR A 352 2.54 3.28 17.16
C TYR A 352 1.29 4.15 17.12
N THR A 353 1.18 5.08 18.08
CA THR A 353 0.18 6.14 18.08
C THR A 353 0.92 7.48 18.06
N PRO A 354 0.84 8.27 16.97
CA PRO A 354 1.46 9.58 16.92
C PRO A 354 0.84 10.52 17.94
N SER A 355 1.59 11.51 18.42
CA SER A 355 1.15 12.41 19.50
C SER A 355 -0.06 13.23 19.11
N CYS A 356 -0.17 13.63 17.85
CA CYS A 356 -1.30 14.37 17.31
C CYS A 356 -2.63 13.58 17.28
N LEU A 357 -2.58 12.25 17.33
CA LEU A 357 -3.75 11.37 17.37
C LEU A 357 -3.96 10.73 18.75
N ALA A 358 -3.03 10.90 19.69
CA ALA A 358 -3.11 10.34 21.04
C ALA A 358 -4.09 11.09 21.95
N VAL A 359 -4.39 12.34 21.64
CA VAL A 359 -5.32 13.17 22.42
C VAL A 359 -6.70 13.08 21.78
N PRO A 360 -7.76 12.80 22.55
CA PRO A 360 -9.13 12.90 22.04
C PRO A 360 -9.40 14.35 21.59
N VAL A 361 -9.73 14.51 20.29
CA VAL A 361 -10.14 15.80 19.74
C VAL A 361 -11.60 16.04 20.07
#